data_43719d13e2d26b7be81ccee8aa3b0ba4
#
_entry.id   43719d13e2d26b7be81ccee8aa3b0ba4
#
_cell.length_a   1.000
_cell.length_b   1.000
_cell.length_c   1.000
_cell.angle_alpha   90.00
_cell.angle_beta   90.00
_cell.angle_gamma   90.00
#
_symmetry.space_group_name_H-M   'P 1'
#
loop_
_entity.id
_entity.type
_entity.pdbx_description
1 polymer ?
#
loop_
_entity_poly.entity_id
_entity_poly.type
_entity_poly.pdbx_seq_one_letter_code
_entity_poly.pdbx_strand_id
1 'polypeptide(L)'
;MSGDSIGEDIAVAHWGEHVNGGGDRVAWELSRVFDTTPLYVGWRDETIEPDDIETTQIINGRIHGWALRRGGMARMLSHMLGWQVAEPLRGHDVLVTSGNEPLFYVPPTEQTWVAYIHHTNRRQSDQIDELGDGSLTPVKLLLYYAIRVAFDHNTHKPNLFLANSEQVKRRMIRYWGIPAEKIEVVYPPVDTHEYSPDDAETNDYYLTLSRLDWHKSVDDIVRAFDNLDATLVVAGDGPEREKLERMAGENVEFAGYVSESTKKELLAEARAFVFNGQDEDFGISPVEALAAGTPLIGVEEGMTQYQIVDGKNGYSFARDPSGTSIREAVARFESEGVKWESGEIEEFADRFSVDAFHDRVRSAVWDAVQKSNTEPDWYSEISGSGK
;
A
#
# COMPACT_ATOMS: atom_id res chain seq x y z
N MET A 1 -0.50 27.00 8.96
CA MET A 1 -1.80 27.60 8.66
C MET A 1 -2.81 27.02 9.62
N SER A 2 -3.55 27.83 10.36
CA SER A 2 -4.46 27.43 11.44
C SER A 2 -5.54 26.51 10.88
N GLY A 3 -5.75 25.36 11.55
CA GLY A 3 -6.67 24.32 11.11
C GLY A 3 -8.10 24.82 10.99
N ASP A 4 -8.57 24.95 9.77
CA ASP A 4 -9.99 24.94 9.48
C ASP A 4 -10.47 23.51 9.73
N SER A 5 -11.15 23.30 10.87
CA SER A 5 -11.88 22.06 11.11
C SER A 5 -12.89 21.91 9.98
N ILE A 6 -12.85 20.80 9.27
CA ILE A 6 -13.93 20.38 8.41
C ILE A 6 -15.13 20.30 9.37
N GLY A 7 -16.05 21.26 9.30
CA GLY A 7 -17.18 21.33 10.24
C GLY A 7 -18.26 20.26 9.98
N GLU A 8 -17.88 19.15 9.39
CA GLU A 8 -18.72 18.03 8.96
C GLU A 8 -18.44 16.79 9.80
N ASP A 9 -19.43 15.96 9.97
CA ASP A 9 -19.34 14.68 10.71
C ASP A 9 -18.69 13.60 9.82
N ILE A 10 -17.43 13.25 10.12
CA ILE A 10 -16.61 12.33 9.32
C ILE A 10 -16.55 10.97 9.99
N ALA A 11 -16.80 9.91 9.22
CA ALA A 11 -16.53 8.53 9.62
C ALA A 11 -15.35 7.96 8.84
N VAL A 12 -14.49 7.20 9.52
CA VAL A 12 -13.45 6.39 8.88
C VAL A 12 -13.81 4.92 9.01
N ALA A 13 -13.71 4.17 7.91
CA ALA A 13 -14.04 2.75 7.90
C ALA A 13 -12.99 1.94 7.14
N HIS A 14 -12.59 0.77 7.72
CA HIS A 14 -11.60 -0.13 7.17
C HIS A 14 -12.18 -1.52 6.93
N TRP A 15 -11.65 -2.22 5.93
CA TRP A 15 -12.16 -3.54 5.55
C TRP A 15 -12.06 -4.60 6.67
N GLY A 16 -11.00 -4.55 7.50
CA GLY A 16 -10.82 -5.43 8.65
C GLY A 16 -9.40 -5.36 9.21
N GLU A 17 -9.28 -5.63 10.50
CA GLU A 17 -8.01 -5.68 11.25
C GLU A 17 -7.69 -7.14 11.59
N HIS A 18 -6.58 -7.69 11.09
CA HIS A 18 -6.20 -9.06 11.41
C HIS A 18 -4.73 -9.45 11.13
N VAL A 19 -3.85 -8.53 10.77
CA VAL A 19 -2.45 -8.85 10.42
C VAL A 19 -1.44 -7.87 11.00
N ASN A 20 -1.86 -6.74 11.58
CA ASN A 20 -0.96 -5.63 11.95
C ASN A 20 -0.03 -5.25 10.78
N GLY A 21 -0.62 -5.00 9.62
CA GLY A 21 0.08 -4.74 8.37
C GLY A 21 -0.01 -3.29 7.92
N GLY A 22 0.65 -2.98 6.81
CA GLY A 22 0.65 -1.62 6.25
C GLY A 22 -0.75 -1.07 5.93
N GLY A 23 -1.74 -1.94 5.66
CA GLY A 23 -3.14 -1.54 5.44
C GLY A 23 -3.82 -1.07 6.71
N ASP A 24 -3.62 -1.79 7.82
CA ASP A 24 -4.17 -1.44 9.13
C ASP A 24 -3.58 -0.10 9.61
N ARG A 25 -2.27 0.09 9.43
CA ARG A 25 -1.60 1.35 9.73
C ARG A 25 -2.20 2.55 8.98
N VAL A 26 -2.48 2.41 7.68
CA VAL A 26 -3.16 3.47 6.92
C VAL A 26 -4.52 3.79 7.50
N ALA A 27 -5.29 2.80 7.93
CA ALA A 27 -6.60 3.03 8.52
C ALA A 27 -6.51 3.78 9.86
N TRP A 28 -5.51 3.44 10.68
CA TRP A 28 -5.25 4.13 11.95
C TRP A 28 -4.84 5.60 11.71
N GLU A 29 -3.95 5.84 10.73
CA GLU A 29 -3.56 7.21 10.39
C GLU A 29 -4.73 8.01 9.78
N LEU A 30 -5.59 7.40 8.96
CA LEU A 30 -6.83 8.04 8.50
C LEU A 30 -7.73 8.47 9.66
N SER A 31 -7.85 7.62 10.71
CA SER A 31 -8.60 7.97 11.92
C SER A 31 -7.96 9.15 12.66
N ARG A 32 -6.62 9.16 12.77
CA ARG A 32 -5.89 10.27 13.42
C ARG A 32 -5.97 11.58 12.66
N VAL A 33 -5.98 11.55 11.30
CA VAL A 33 -6.13 12.75 10.46
C VAL A 33 -7.36 13.56 10.83
N PHE A 34 -8.48 12.88 11.14
CA PHE A 34 -9.78 13.50 11.37
C PHE A 34 -10.20 13.48 12.84
N ASP A 35 -9.35 12.96 13.73
CA ASP A 35 -9.67 12.77 15.16
C ASP A 35 -11.02 12.05 15.35
N THR A 36 -11.27 11.02 14.51
CA THR A 36 -12.52 10.28 14.50
C THR A 36 -12.47 9.05 15.36
N THR A 37 -13.43 8.90 16.24
CA THR A 37 -13.66 7.69 17.02
C THR A 37 -15.14 7.34 17.04
N PRO A 38 -15.51 6.06 16.89
CA PRO A 38 -14.63 4.91 16.65
C PRO A 38 -14.20 4.78 15.18
N LEU A 39 -13.06 4.12 14.93
CA LEU A 39 -12.73 3.57 13.61
C LEU A 39 -13.68 2.39 13.34
N TYR A 40 -14.46 2.46 12.27
CA TYR A 40 -15.34 1.37 11.87
C TYR A 40 -14.58 0.30 11.09
N VAL A 41 -14.68 -0.96 11.51
CA VAL A 41 -14.01 -2.08 10.85
C VAL A 41 -15.00 -3.13 10.39
N GLY A 42 -14.81 -3.66 9.19
CA GLY A 42 -15.65 -4.73 8.68
C GLY A 42 -15.58 -5.96 9.57
N TRP A 43 -14.39 -6.37 9.93
CA TRP A 43 -14.13 -7.47 10.86
C TRP A 43 -12.81 -7.25 11.58
N ARG A 44 -12.70 -7.69 12.84
CA ARG A 44 -11.46 -7.58 13.60
C ARG A 44 -11.05 -8.89 14.27
N ASP A 45 -9.75 -9.06 14.45
CA ASP A 45 -9.18 -9.99 15.40
C ASP A 45 -8.91 -9.23 16.71
N GLU A 46 -9.51 -9.67 17.82
CA GLU A 46 -9.44 -9.01 19.13
C GLU A 46 -8.00 -8.91 19.69
N THR A 47 -7.01 -9.50 19.02
CA THR A 47 -5.60 -9.48 19.44
C THR A 47 -4.82 -8.30 18.86
N ILE A 48 -5.41 -7.50 17.96
CA ILE A 48 -4.74 -6.42 17.23
C ILE A 48 -5.56 -5.15 17.40
N GLU A 49 -5.24 -4.35 18.41
CA GLU A 49 -5.77 -2.99 18.57
C GLU A 49 -4.61 -2.05 18.89
N PRO A 50 -4.53 -0.87 18.24
CA PRO A 50 -3.68 0.20 18.74
C PRO A 50 -4.26 0.74 20.05
N ASP A 51 -3.41 1.02 21.01
CA ASP A 51 -3.81 1.46 22.36
C ASP A 51 -4.58 2.80 22.35
N ASP A 52 -4.49 3.57 21.27
CA ASP A 52 -5.02 4.94 21.14
C ASP A 52 -6.25 5.06 20.23
N ILE A 53 -6.72 3.97 19.61
CA ILE A 53 -7.85 4.01 18.66
C ILE A 53 -8.93 3.02 19.09
N GLU A 54 -10.11 3.54 19.40
CA GLU A 54 -11.29 2.72 19.62
C GLU A 54 -11.83 2.21 18.28
N THR A 55 -12.10 0.90 18.18
CA THR A 55 -12.64 0.29 16.97
C THR A 55 -14.03 -0.29 17.18
N THR A 56 -14.88 -0.18 16.16
CA THR A 56 -16.24 -0.74 16.16
C THR A 56 -16.45 -1.65 14.96
N GLN A 57 -16.73 -2.93 15.20
CA GLN A 57 -16.99 -3.90 14.14
C GLN A 57 -18.40 -3.72 13.55
N ILE A 58 -18.48 -3.60 12.22
CA ILE A 58 -19.72 -3.41 11.46
C ILE A 58 -20.35 -4.75 11.10
N ILE A 59 -19.57 -5.71 10.58
CA ILE A 59 -20.08 -7.01 10.10
C ILE A 59 -20.19 -7.98 11.27
N ASN A 60 -21.37 -8.06 11.84
CA ASN A 60 -21.66 -8.88 13.01
C ASN A 60 -22.49 -10.13 12.67
N GLY A 61 -22.43 -11.13 13.54
CA GLY A 61 -23.25 -12.33 13.46
C GLY A 61 -22.46 -13.63 13.24
N ARG A 62 -23.04 -14.75 13.72
CA ARG A 62 -22.35 -16.06 13.76
C ARG A 62 -22.00 -16.59 12.36
N ILE A 63 -22.87 -16.37 11.38
CA ILE A 63 -22.67 -16.83 9.99
C ILE A 63 -21.55 -16.00 9.34
N HIS A 64 -21.59 -14.69 9.50
CA HIS A 64 -20.55 -13.79 9.01
C HIS A 64 -19.20 -14.12 9.63
N GLY A 65 -19.11 -14.24 10.95
CA GLY A 65 -17.87 -14.58 11.64
C GLY A 65 -17.29 -15.95 11.21
N TRP A 66 -18.15 -16.94 10.93
CA TRP A 66 -17.70 -18.20 10.34
C TRP A 66 -17.14 -18.02 8.92
N ALA A 67 -17.84 -17.28 8.07
CA ALA A 67 -17.43 -17.02 6.68
C ALA A 67 -16.11 -16.23 6.62
N LEU A 68 -15.94 -15.22 7.47
CA LEU A 68 -14.75 -14.40 7.57
C LEU A 68 -13.52 -15.25 7.96
N ARG A 69 -13.64 -16.13 8.96
CA ARG A 69 -12.56 -17.04 9.37
C ARG A 69 -12.24 -18.11 8.33
N ARG A 70 -13.23 -18.57 7.54
CA ARG A 70 -13.00 -19.57 6.49
C ARG A 70 -12.18 -19.04 5.33
N GLY A 71 -12.23 -17.73 5.06
CA GLY A 71 -11.51 -17.09 3.96
C GLY A 71 -12.14 -17.35 2.58
N GLY A 72 -11.41 -16.97 1.54
CA GLY A 72 -11.81 -17.18 0.14
C GLY A 72 -13.17 -16.57 -0.21
N MET A 73 -13.94 -17.28 -1.01
CA MET A 73 -15.25 -16.82 -1.50
C MET A 73 -16.29 -16.57 -0.39
N ALA A 74 -16.26 -17.37 0.68
CA ALA A 74 -17.18 -17.18 1.81
C ALA A 74 -16.94 -15.83 2.49
N ARG A 75 -15.67 -15.46 2.70
CA ARG A 75 -15.28 -14.16 3.24
C ARG A 75 -15.73 -13.02 2.33
N MET A 76 -15.46 -13.12 1.02
CA MET A 76 -15.85 -12.10 0.06
C MET A 76 -17.37 -11.86 0.02
N LEU A 77 -18.19 -12.93 0.03
CA LEU A 77 -19.65 -12.83 0.11
C LEU A 77 -20.10 -12.19 1.43
N SER A 78 -19.45 -12.53 2.54
CA SER A 78 -19.73 -11.92 3.84
C SER A 78 -19.47 -10.43 3.84
N HIS A 79 -18.34 -9.97 3.29
CA HIS A 79 -18.06 -8.55 3.13
C HIS A 79 -19.08 -7.87 2.20
N MET A 80 -19.36 -8.46 1.03
CA MET A 80 -20.33 -7.91 0.08
C MET A 80 -21.70 -7.66 0.74
N LEU A 81 -22.22 -8.60 1.51
CA LEU A 81 -23.51 -8.45 2.18
C LEU A 81 -23.42 -7.54 3.41
N GLY A 82 -22.34 -7.65 4.18
CA GLY A 82 -22.15 -6.88 5.41
C GLY A 82 -22.01 -5.38 5.14
N TRP A 83 -21.25 -5.00 4.13
CA TRP A 83 -21.06 -3.60 3.77
C TRP A 83 -22.32 -2.95 3.22
N GLN A 84 -23.20 -3.68 2.52
CA GLN A 84 -24.47 -3.12 2.02
C GLN A 84 -25.43 -2.73 3.14
N VAL A 85 -25.30 -3.31 4.32
CA VAL A 85 -26.15 -3.06 5.49
C VAL A 85 -25.40 -2.35 6.63
N ALA A 86 -24.34 -1.64 6.33
CA ALA A 86 -23.51 -0.91 7.29
C ALA A 86 -24.23 0.38 7.79
N GLU A 87 -25.32 0.21 8.53
CA GLU A 87 -26.16 1.28 9.06
C GLU A 87 -25.39 2.36 9.86
N PRO A 88 -24.38 2.03 10.71
CA PRO A 88 -23.65 3.06 11.45
C PRO A 88 -22.99 4.11 10.58
N LEU A 89 -22.63 3.79 9.35
CA LEU A 89 -21.94 4.72 8.44
C LEU A 89 -22.88 5.73 7.77
N ARG A 90 -24.20 5.47 7.77
CA ARG A 90 -25.19 6.29 7.04
C ARG A 90 -25.51 7.62 7.70
N GLY A 91 -25.17 7.77 8.98
CA GLY A 91 -25.45 8.98 9.74
C GLY A 91 -24.43 10.10 9.56
N HIS A 92 -23.30 9.81 8.92
CA HIS A 92 -22.20 10.75 8.77
C HIS A 92 -22.25 11.48 7.42
N ASP A 93 -21.84 12.75 7.40
CA ASP A 93 -21.81 13.58 6.19
C ASP A 93 -20.72 13.15 5.23
N VAL A 94 -19.57 12.75 5.76
CA VAL A 94 -18.40 12.32 5.01
C VAL A 94 -17.97 10.92 5.45
N LEU A 95 -17.71 10.05 4.49
CA LEU A 95 -17.17 8.71 4.72
C LEU A 95 -15.81 8.58 4.04
N VAL A 96 -14.78 8.21 4.80
CA VAL A 96 -13.47 7.85 4.28
C VAL A 96 -13.28 6.35 4.50
N THR A 97 -13.07 5.59 3.43
CA THR A 97 -12.90 4.14 3.52
C THR A 97 -11.49 3.70 3.12
N SER A 98 -11.00 2.63 3.73
CA SER A 98 -9.71 2.02 3.45
C SER A 98 -9.86 0.54 3.07
N GLY A 99 -9.39 0.19 1.87
CA GLY A 99 -9.48 -1.16 1.30
C GLY A 99 -10.53 -1.31 0.21
N ASN A 100 -10.61 -2.52 -0.36
CA ASN A 100 -11.50 -2.82 -1.50
C ASN A 100 -12.89 -3.27 -1.06
N GLU A 101 -13.00 -3.95 0.08
CA GLU A 101 -14.25 -4.52 0.57
C GLU A 101 -15.30 -3.45 0.92
N PRO A 102 -14.93 -2.28 1.46
CA PRO A 102 -15.87 -1.17 1.64
C PRO A 102 -16.54 -0.68 0.35
N LEU A 103 -15.97 -0.95 -0.82
CA LEU A 103 -16.58 -0.60 -2.12
C LEU A 103 -17.93 -1.31 -2.36
N PHE A 104 -18.28 -2.32 -1.58
CA PHE A 104 -19.64 -2.89 -1.59
C PHE A 104 -20.68 -2.04 -0.83
N TYR A 105 -20.26 -1.02 -0.10
CA TYR A 105 -21.15 -0.10 0.58
C TYR A 105 -22.06 0.68 -0.39
N VAL A 106 -23.27 0.99 0.06
CA VAL A 106 -24.22 1.79 -0.69
C VAL A 106 -24.52 3.08 0.09
N PRO A 107 -23.83 4.19 -0.24
CA PRO A 107 -24.00 5.44 0.48
C PRO A 107 -25.39 6.06 0.28
N PRO A 108 -25.88 6.88 1.22
CA PRO A 108 -26.93 7.85 0.95
C PRO A 108 -26.49 8.84 -0.15
N THR A 109 -27.48 9.46 -0.83
CA THR A 109 -27.20 10.34 -1.98
C THR A 109 -26.39 11.58 -1.61
N GLU A 110 -26.56 12.07 -0.37
CA GLU A 110 -25.93 13.32 0.12
C GLU A 110 -24.57 13.08 0.82
N GLN A 111 -24.19 11.82 1.04
CA GLN A 111 -22.93 11.49 1.70
C GLN A 111 -21.75 11.62 0.75
N THR A 112 -20.76 12.44 1.10
CA THR A 112 -19.48 12.48 0.38
C THR A 112 -18.63 11.27 0.74
N TRP A 113 -18.21 10.50 -0.26
CA TRP A 113 -17.43 9.28 -0.06
C TRP A 113 -16.06 9.35 -0.72
N VAL A 114 -15.01 9.22 0.09
CA VAL A 114 -13.61 9.10 -0.36
C VAL A 114 -13.10 7.70 -0.06
N ALA A 115 -12.53 7.03 -1.06
CA ALA A 115 -12.07 5.64 -0.94
C ALA A 115 -10.55 5.53 -1.12
N TYR A 116 -9.83 5.11 -0.07
CA TYR A 116 -8.40 4.83 -0.12
C TYR A 116 -8.15 3.38 -0.57
N ILE A 117 -7.40 3.21 -1.66
CA ILE A 117 -7.16 1.92 -2.30
C ILE A 117 -5.70 1.51 -2.15
N HIS A 118 -5.47 0.40 -1.44
CA HIS A 118 -4.12 -0.15 -1.21
C HIS A 118 -3.58 -0.90 -2.42
N HIS A 119 -4.44 -1.62 -3.12
CA HIS A 119 -4.10 -2.42 -4.29
C HIS A 119 -5.34 -2.67 -5.14
N THR A 120 -5.16 -2.86 -6.42
CA THR A 120 -6.20 -3.49 -7.24
C THR A 120 -6.14 -5.00 -7.04
N ASN A 121 -7.28 -5.66 -6.96
CA ASN A 121 -7.31 -7.12 -6.82
C ASN A 121 -6.71 -7.77 -8.08
N ARG A 122 -5.43 -8.16 -8.03
CA ARG A 122 -4.65 -8.65 -9.18
C ARG A 122 -5.26 -9.89 -9.84
N ARG A 123 -5.86 -10.79 -9.05
CA ARG A 123 -6.59 -11.95 -9.57
C ARG A 123 -7.85 -11.58 -10.36
N GLN A 124 -8.34 -10.35 -10.20
CA GLN A 124 -9.49 -9.81 -10.94
C GLN A 124 -9.07 -8.87 -12.08
N SER A 125 -7.78 -8.55 -12.19
CA SER A 125 -7.25 -7.61 -13.18
C SER A 125 -6.21 -8.25 -14.10
N ASP A 126 -4.95 -8.16 -13.74
CA ASP A 126 -3.80 -8.55 -14.57
C ASP A 126 -3.38 -10.03 -14.42
N GLN A 127 -3.78 -10.70 -13.33
CA GLN A 127 -3.51 -12.12 -13.09
C GLN A 127 -4.74 -13.03 -13.33
N ILE A 128 -5.68 -12.59 -14.15
CA ILE A 128 -6.90 -13.36 -14.43
C ILE A 128 -6.60 -14.72 -15.09
N ASP A 129 -5.52 -14.79 -15.85
CA ASP A 129 -5.08 -16.02 -16.54
C ASP A 129 -4.55 -17.07 -15.57
N GLU A 130 -4.05 -16.68 -14.40
CA GLU A 130 -3.62 -17.60 -13.34
C GLU A 130 -4.80 -18.31 -12.65
N LEU A 131 -6.02 -17.80 -12.78
CA LEU A 131 -7.25 -18.48 -12.37
C LEU A 131 -7.64 -19.65 -13.32
N GLY A 132 -6.97 -19.73 -14.48
CA GLY A 132 -7.27 -20.70 -15.54
C GLY A 132 -6.68 -22.10 -15.35
N ASP A 133 -6.08 -22.43 -14.20
CA ASP A 133 -5.49 -23.74 -13.91
C ASP A 133 -6.52 -24.90 -13.73
N GLY A 134 -7.77 -24.67 -14.10
CA GLY A 134 -8.84 -25.68 -14.05
C GLY A 134 -9.44 -25.95 -12.68
N SER A 135 -9.03 -25.21 -11.64
CA SER A 135 -9.50 -25.42 -10.25
C SER A 135 -10.90 -24.86 -9.97
N LEU A 136 -11.45 -24.03 -10.86
CA LEU A 136 -12.77 -23.40 -10.66
C LEU A 136 -13.89 -24.22 -11.30
N THR A 137 -14.80 -24.73 -10.50
CA THR A 137 -16.04 -25.32 -10.99
C THR A 137 -16.93 -24.25 -11.66
N PRO A 138 -17.82 -24.62 -12.62
CA PRO A 138 -18.73 -23.66 -13.29
C PRO A 138 -19.54 -22.80 -12.31
N VAL A 139 -19.93 -23.37 -11.16
CA VAL A 139 -20.67 -22.66 -10.11
C VAL A 139 -19.80 -21.57 -9.45
N LYS A 140 -18.54 -21.88 -9.14
CA LYS A 140 -17.61 -20.91 -8.57
C LYS A 140 -17.32 -19.77 -9.57
N LEU A 141 -17.20 -20.10 -10.85
CA LEU A 141 -16.99 -19.11 -11.92
C LEU A 141 -18.19 -18.17 -12.04
N LEU A 142 -19.42 -18.70 -12.06
CA LEU A 142 -20.65 -17.89 -12.12
C LEU A 142 -20.75 -16.95 -10.90
N LEU A 143 -20.45 -17.45 -9.70
CA LEU A 143 -20.46 -16.64 -8.48
C LEU A 143 -19.37 -15.56 -8.50
N TYR A 144 -18.19 -15.89 -9.00
CA TYR A 144 -17.13 -14.94 -9.21
C TYR A 144 -17.54 -13.79 -10.14
N TYR A 145 -18.19 -14.10 -11.28
CA TYR A 145 -18.71 -13.08 -12.20
C TYR A 145 -19.79 -12.21 -11.55
N ALA A 146 -20.70 -12.80 -10.75
CA ALA A 146 -21.73 -12.03 -10.05
C ALA A 146 -21.11 -11.04 -9.05
N ILE A 147 -20.09 -11.47 -8.30
CA ILE A 147 -19.36 -10.60 -7.37
C ILE A 147 -18.63 -9.49 -8.14
N ARG A 148 -17.99 -9.82 -9.25
CA ARG A 148 -17.32 -8.84 -10.10
C ARG A 148 -18.27 -7.77 -10.64
N VAL A 149 -19.44 -8.18 -11.17
CA VAL A 149 -20.45 -7.24 -11.65
C VAL A 149 -20.93 -6.32 -10.52
N ALA A 150 -21.16 -6.86 -9.31
CA ALA A 150 -21.53 -6.05 -8.15
C ALA A 150 -20.41 -5.08 -7.75
N PHE A 151 -19.16 -5.52 -7.79
CA PHE A 151 -18.00 -4.68 -7.52
C PHE A 151 -17.87 -3.56 -8.56
N ASP A 152 -17.88 -3.89 -9.85
CA ASP A 152 -17.76 -2.94 -10.96
C ASP A 152 -18.87 -1.88 -10.90
N HIS A 153 -20.10 -2.27 -10.55
CA HIS A 153 -21.21 -1.33 -10.38
C HIS A 153 -20.96 -0.34 -9.23
N ASN A 154 -20.31 -0.77 -8.16
CA ASN A 154 -20.07 0.03 -6.98
C ASN A 154 -18.81 0.91 -7.07
N THR A 155 -17.82 0.54 -7.89
CA THR A 155 -16.58 1.31 -8.06
C THR A 155 -16.77 2.70 -8.65
N HIS A 156 -17.95 3.03 -9.16
CA HIS A 156 -18.27 4.37 -9.66
C HIS A 156 -18.93 5.30 -8.62
N LYS A 157 -19.22 4.80 -7.42
CA LYS A 157 -19.93 5.55 -6.38
C LYS A 157 -19.07 6.53 -5.57
N PRO A 158 -17.83 6.24 -5.20
CA PRO A 158 -17.00 7.22 -4.52
C PRO A 158 -16.87 8.53 -5.30
N ASN A 159 -16.92 9.66 -4.58
CA ASN A 159 -16.68 10.98 -5.14
C ASN A 159 -15.22 11.14 -5.55
N LEU A 160 -14.29 10.58 -4.72
CA LEU A 160 -12.85 10.62 -4.92
C LEU A 160 -12.22 9.29 -4.50
N PHE A 161 -11.18 8.90 -5.21
CA PHE A 161 -10.29 7.81 -4.83
C PHE A 161 -8.92 8.33 -4.45
N LEU A 162 -8.35 7.76 -3.38
CA LEU A 162 -6.96 7.95 -3.00
C LEU A 162 -6.22 6.64 -3.31
N ALA A 163 -5.35 6.68 -4.31
CA ALA A 163 -4.51 5.54 -4.66
C ALA A 163 -3.21 5.59 -3.86
N ASN A 164 -2.78 4.47 -3.29
CA ASN A 164 -1.55 4.42 -2.49
C ASN A 164 -0.27 4.67 -3.32
N SER A 165 -0.37 4.66 -4.65
CA SER A 165 0.77 4.87 -5.54
C SER A 165 0.34 5.20 -6.97
N GLU A 166 1.30 5.69 -7.77
CA GLU A 166 1.12 5.87 -9.21
C GLU A 166 0.78 4.56 -9.92
N GLN A 167 1.35 3.45 -9.45
CA GLN A 167 1.08 2.13 -10.00
C GLN A 167 -0.37 1.71 -9.77
N VAL A 168 -0.88 1.88 -8.55
CA VAL A 168 -2.29 1.56 -8.23
C VAL A 168 -3.24 2.49 -8.99
N LYS A 169 -2.94 3.79 -9.09
CA LYS A 169 -3.71 4.74 -9.92
C LYS A 169 -3.81 4.26 -11.38
N ARG A 170 -2.68 3.88 -12.00
CA ARG A 170 -2.68 3.36 -13.38
C ARG A 170 -3.54 2.10 -13.53
N ARG A 171 -3.48 1.18 -12.56
CA ARG A 171 -4.30 -0.03 -12.56
C ARG A 171 -5.78 0.28 -12.39
N MET A 172 -6.15 1.22 -11.52
CA MET A 172 -7.55 1.64 -11.35
C MET A 172 -8.12 2.23 -12.65
N ILE A 173 -7.36 3.08 -13.34
CA ILE A 173 -7.76 3.62 -14.66
C ILE A 173 -7.92 2.47 -15.66
N ARG A 174 -6.94 1.58 -15.74
CA ARG A 174 -6.90 0.53 -16.76
C ARG A 174 -7.93 -0.57 -16.56
N TYR A 175 -8.10 -1.04 -15.31
CA TYR A 175 -8.89 -2.24 -15.03
C TYR A 175 -10.26 -1.96 -14.42
N TRP A 176 -10.42 -0.83 -13.73
CA TRP A 176 -11.70 -0.43 -13.14
C TRP A 176 -12.41 0.65 -13.95
N GLY A 177 -11.72 1.27 -14.94
CA GLY A 177 -12.29 2.32 -15.77
C GLY A 177 -12.57 3.62 -15.00
N ILE A 178 -11.94 3.83 -13.87
CA ILE A 178 -12.12 5.05 -13.07
C ILE A 178 -11.45 6.21 -13.81
N PRO A 179 -12.16 7.34 -14.04
CA PRO A 179 -11.56 8.52 -14.65
C PRO A 179 -10.37 9.05 -13.85
N ALA A 180 -9.30 9.46 -14.52
CA ALA A 180 -8.06 9.90 -13.88
C ALA A 180 -8.25 11.09 -12.93
N GLU A 181 -9.21 11.97 -13.24
CA GLU A 181 -9.60 13.15 -12.44
C GLU A 181 -10.31 12.80 -11.13
N LYS A 182 -10.77 11.56 -10.98
CA LYS A 182 -11.34 11.02 -9.75
C LYS A 182 -10.31 10.29 -8.87
N ILE A 183 -9.03 10.29 -9.26
CA ILE A 183 -8.01 9.56 -8.52
C ILE A 183 -6.84 10.48 -8.18
N GLU A 184 -6.60 10.66 -6.91
CA GLU A 184 -5.41 11.31 -6.37
C GLU A 184 -4.45 10.27 -5.82
N VAL A 185 -3.13 10.55 -5.88
CA VAL A 185 -2.12 9.67 -5.28
C VAL A 185 -1.78 10.19 -3.90
N VAL A 186 -2.00 9.34 -2.91
CA VAL A 186 -1.64 9.60 -1.52
C VAL A 186 -0.84 8.40 -1.01
N TYR A 187 0.45 8.57 -0.88
CA TYR A 187 1.36 7.50 -0.45
C TYR A 187 1.03 7.05 0.97
N PRO A 188 1.18 5.75 1.29
CA PRO A 188 1.03 5.24 2.65
C PRO A 188 1.97 5.93 3.63
N PRO A 189 1.55 6.12 4.89
CA PRO A 189 2.36 6.78 5.91
C PRO A 189 3.52 5.88 6.34
N VAL A 190 4.74 6.42 6.29
CA VAL A 190 5.96 5.80 6.83
C VAL A 190 6.54 6.74 7.88
N ASP A 191 6.99 6.20 9.03
CA ASP A 191 7.66 7.01 10.08
C ASP A 191 9.09 7.33 9.67
N THR A 192 9.25 8.19 8.65
CA THR A 192 10.56 8.50 8.08
C THR A 192 11.54 9.03 9.13
N HIS A 193 11.07 9.84 10.08
CA HIS A 193 11.91 10.41 11.15
C HIS A 193 12.46 9.36 12.15
N GLU A 194 11.89 8.18 12.19
CA GLU A 194 12.38 7.10 13.07
C GLU A 194 13.61 6.38 12.50
N TYR A 195 13.92 6.60 11.22
CA TYR A 195 15.01 5.94 10.49
C TYR A 195 16.24 6.83 10.33
N SER A 196 16.14 8.13 10.59
CA SER A 196 17.28 9.06 10.48
C SER A 196 18.39 8.66 11.46
N PRO A 197 19.57 8.26 11.00
CA PRO A 197 20.65 7.88 11.90
C PRO A 197 21.41 9.12 12.33
N ASP A 198 21.43 9.39 13.63
CA ASP A 198 22.42 10.26 14.21
C ASP A 198 23.81 9.57 14.11
N ASP A 199 24.63 9.96 13.14
CA ASP A 199 26.03 9.53 12.98
C ASP A 199 26.31 8.02 12.72
N ALA A 200 25.44 7.28 11.97
CA ALA A 200 25.76 5.89 11.61
C ALA A 200 26.94 5.83 10.63
N GLU A 201 27.95 5.02 10.95
CA GLU A 201 29.03 4.70 10.01
C GLU A 201 28.50 3.64 9.02
N THR A 202 28.69 3.89 7.72
CA THR A 202 28.33 2.92 6.68
C THR A 202 29.25 1.70 6.75
N ASN A 203 28.66 0.53 6.92
CA ASN A 203 29.36 -0.75 6.86
C ASN A 203 29.47 -1.26 5.41
N ASP A 204 30.32 -2.28 5.21
CA ASP A 204 30.62 -2.80 3.87
C ASP A 204 29.72 -3.99 3.52
N TYR A 205 28.39 -3.81 3.59
CA TYR A 205 27.42 -4.80 3.14
C TYR A 205 26.23 -4.17 2.39
N TYR A 206 25.66 -4.97 1.50
CA TYR A 206 24.35 -4.70 0.88
C TYR A 206 23.24 -5.36 1.70
N LEU A 207 22.09 -4.72 1.78
CA LEU A 207 20.94 -5.23 2.53
C LEU A 207 19.76 -5.51 1.61
N THR A 208 19.11 -6.64 1.79
CA THR A 208 17.73 -6.85 1.35
C THR A 208 16.87 -7.24 2.55
N LEU A 209 15.69 -6.61 2.69
CA LEU A 209 14.78 -6.82 3.82
C LEU A 209 13.35 -6.95 3.32
N SER A 210 12.77 -8.14 3.51
CA SER A 210 11.40 -8.40 3.14
C SER A 210 10.88 -9.70 3.74
N ARG A 211 9.57 -9.96 3.63
CA ARG A 211 9.07 -11.32 3.76
C ARG A 211 9.65 -12.18 2.64
N LEU A 212 10.26 -13.32 2.99
CA LEU A 212 10.89 -14.21 2.03
C LEU A 212 9.84 -15.08 1.33
N ASP A 213 9.11 -14.49 0.41
CA ASP A 213 8.17 -15.16 -0.47
C ASP A 213 8.52 -14.95 -1.95
N TRP A 214 7.96 -15.74 -2.83
CA TRP A 214 8.30 -15.74 -4.25
C TRP A 214 8.08 -14.39 -4.96
N HIS A 215 7.12 -13.57 -4.48
CA HIS A 215 6.86 -12.25 -5.05
C HIS A 215 7.99 -11.25 -4.82
N LYS A 216 8.81 -11.48 -3.82
CA LYS A 216 9.95 -10.59 -3.51
C LYS A 216 11.19 -10.90 -4.33
N SER A 217 11.21 -12.05 -5.05
CA SER A 217 12.30 -12.46 -5.96
C SER A 217 13.69 -12.29 -5.35
N VAL A 218 13.83 -12.64 -4.06
CA VAL A 218 15.10 -12.56 -3.32
C VAL A 218 16.12 -13.56 -3.87
N ASP A 219 15.65 -14.63 -4.52
CA ASP A 219 16.51 -15.62 -5.18
C ASP A 219 17.31 -15.01 -6.35
N ASP A 220 16.80 -14.02 -7.07
CA ASP A 220 17.56 -13.32 -8.11
C ASP A 220 18.64 -12.43 -7.48
N ILE A 221 18.36 -11.82 -6.31
CA ILE A 221 19.36 -11.04 -5.55
C ILE A 221 20.46 -11.94 -5.05
N VAL A 222 20.12 -13.03 -4.36
CA VAL A 222 21.11 -14.02 -3.87
C VAL A 222 21.97 -14.54 -5.01
N ARG A 223 21.36 -14.90 -6.16
CA ARG A 223 22.10 -15.36 -7.36
C ARG A 223 23.02 -14.29 -7.93
N ALA A 224 22.65 -13.03 -7.86
CA ALA A 224 23.50 -11.94 -8.29
C ALA A 224 24.74 -11.81 -7.41
N PHE A 225 24.57 -11.90 -6.09
CA PHE A 225 25.66 -11.74 -5.13
C PHE A 225 26.62 -12.94 -5.06
N ASP A 226 26.19 -14.14 -5.40
CA ASP A 226 27.08 -15.32 -5.53
C ASP A 226 28.27 -15.08 -6.50
N ASN A 227 28.18 -14.09 -7.38
CA ASN A 227 29.20 -13.72 -8.34
C ASN A 227 29.81 -12.32 -8.10
N LEU A 228 29.58 -11.73 -6.93
CA LEU A 228 30.13 -10.43 -6.53
C LEU A 228 31.10 -10.61 -5.35
N ASP A 229 32.16 -9.81 -5.34
CA ASP A 229 33.04 -9.69 -4.17
C ASP A 229 32.46 -8.62 -3.21
N ALA A 230 31.26 -8.93 -2.68
CA ALA A 230 30.51 -8.04 -1.81
C ALA A 230 29.63 -8.87 -0.87
N THR A 231 29.45 -8.43 0.37
CA THR A 231 28.59 -9.08 1.35
C THR A 231 27.13 -8.67 1.15
N LEU A 232 26.22 -9.66 1.16
CA LEU A 232 24.77 -9.43 1.18
C LEU A 232 24.20 -9.91 2.51
N VAL A 233 23.50 -9.03 3.21
CA VAL A 233 22.67 -9.38 4.37
C VAL A 233 21.22 -9.53 3.92
N VAL A 234 20.61 -10.70 4.19
CA VAL A 234 19.22 -11.02 3.90
C VAL A 234 18.46 -11.03 5.21
N ALA A 235 17.66 -9.99 5.47
CA ALA A 235 16.82 -9.89 6.64
C ALA A 235 15.35 -10.21 6.32
N GLY A 236 14.70 -10.93 7.21
CA GLY A 236 13.32 -11.39 7.08
C GLY A 236 13.18 -12.91 7.18
N ASP A 237 11.93 -13.37 7.07
CA ASP A 237 11.59 -14.79 7.12
C ASP A 237 10.44 -15.09 6.15
N GLY A 238 10.27 -16.36 5.79
CA GLY A 238 9.20 -16.77 4.90
C GLY A 238 9.40 -18.13 4.25
N PRO A 239 8.44 -18.56 3.42
CA PRO A 239 8.44 -19.91 2.85
C PRO A 239 9.64 -20.21 1.92
N GLU A 240 10.29 -19.19 1.35
CA GLU A 240 11.45 -19.37 0.45
C GLU A 240 12.79 -19.45 1.21
N ARG A 241 12.83 -19.21 2.52
CA ARG A 241 14.07 -19.14 3.31
C ARG A 241 15.00 -20.33 3.09
N GLU A 242 14.51 -21.55 3.29
CA GLU A 242 15.34 -22.75 3.13
C GLU A 242 15.90 -22.93 1.71
N LYS A 243 15.15 -22.49 0.69
CA LYS A 243 15.60 -22.49 -0.70
C LYS A 243 16.73 -21.48 -0.91
N LEU A 244 16.57 -20.28 -0.37
CA LEU A 244 17.54 -19.20 -0.45
C LEU A 244 18.86 -19.56 0.26
N GLU A 245 18.79 -20.12 1.47
CA GLU A 245 19.98 -20.60 2.22
C GLU A 245 20.75 -21.70 1.47
N ARG A 246 20.06 -22.60 0.77
CA ARG A 246 20.73 -23.66 -0.03
C ARG A 246 21.43 -23.16 -1.29
N MET A 247 21.01 -22.02 -1.84
CA MET A 247 21.60 -21.44 -3.07
C MET A 247 22.62 -20.35 -2.79
N ALA A 248 22.71 -19.88 -1.56
CA ALA A 248 23.58 -18.79 -1.16
C ALA A 248 25.06 -19.21 -1.11
N GLY A 249 25.94 -18.30 -1.55
CA GLY A 249 27.38 -18.41 -1.37
C GLY A 249 27.82 -17.98 0.04
N GLU A 250 29.14 -18.09 0.32
CA GLU A 250 29.73 -17.76 1.63
C GLU A 250 29.61 -16.24 1.98
N ASN A 251 29.39 -15.39 1.00
CA ASN A 251 29.24 -13.93 1.14
C ASN A 251 27.78 -13.47 1.35
N VAL A 252 26.83 -14.41 1.55
CA VAL A 252 25.42 -14.11 1.83
C VAL A 252 25.06 -14.54 3.24
N GLU A 253 24.68 -13.58 4.07
CA GLU A 253 24.33 -13.76 5.47
C GLU A 253 22.83 -13.64 5.70
N PHE A 254 22.21 -14.59 6.40
CA PHE A 254 20.77 -14.56 6.74
C PHE A 254 20.56 -14.12 8.18
N ALA A 255 20.08 -12.88 8.37
CA ALA A 255 19.76 -12.33 9.69
C ALA A 255 18.45 -12.88 10.29
N GLY A 256 17.59 -13.51 9.45
CA GLY A 256 16.26 -13.97 9.88
C GLY A 256 15.32 -12.80 10.17
N TYR A 257 14.27 -13.07 10.95
CA TYR A 257 13.37 -12.01 11.40
C TYR A 257 14.09 -11.09 12.39
N VAL A 258 14.09 -9.80 12.11
CA VAL A 258 14.76 -8.78 12.93
C VAL A 258 13.76 -7.89 13.66
N SER A 259 14.16 -7.35 14.82
CA SER A 259 13.38 -6.37 15.54
C SER A 259 13.37 -5.00 14.83
N GLU A 260 12.43 -4.12 15.15
CA GLU A 260 12.40 -2.76 14.59
C GLU A 260 13.70 -1.98 14.85
N SER A 261 14.31 -2.12 16.04
CA SER A 261 15.60 -1.49 16.34
C SER A 261 16.72 -2.02 15.46
N THR A 262 16.83 -3.35 15.34
CA THR A 262 17.83 -3.99 14.48
C THR A 262 17.60 -3.65 12.98
N LYS A 263 16.33 -3.53 12.56
CA LYS A 263 15.99 -3.12 11.20
C LYS A 263 16.54 -1.72 10.91
N LYS A 264 16.33 -0.76 11.83
CA LYS A 264 16.83 0.61 11.70
C LYS A 264 18.35 0.66 11.62
N GLU A 265 19.04 -0.09 12.50
CA GLU A 265 20.50 -0.22 12.49
C GLU A 265 20.99 -0.79 11.14
N LEU A 266 20.43 -1.92 10.69
CA LEU A 266 20.81 -2.54 9.42
C LEU A 266 20.59 -1.63 8.21
N LEU A 267 19.49 -0.87 8.20
CA LEU A 267 19.20 0.07 7.12
C LEU A 267 20.20 1.23 7.11
N ALA A 268 20.46 1.83 8.27
CA ALA A 268 21.35 2.99 8.40
C ALA A 268 22.81 2.66 8.06
N GLU A 269 23.26 1.45 8.39
CA GLU A 269 24.63 1.01 8.20
C GLU A 269 24.88 0.38 6.83
N ALA A 270 23.84 0.01 6.06
CA ALA A 270 24.00 -0.64 4.78
C ALA A 270 24.61 0.30 3.73
N ARG A 271 25.53 -0.24 2.92
CA ARG A 271 26.12 0.46 1.77
C ARG A 271 25.08 0.84 0.73
N ALA A 272 24.15 -0.07 0.45
CA ALA A 272 22.93 0.18 -0.32
C ALA A 272 21.88 -0.89 -0.01
N PHE A 273 20.62 -0.54 -0.22
CA PHE A 273 19.48 -1.45 -0.10
C PHE A 273 19.13 -2.02 -1.48
N VAL A 274 19.00 -3.35 -1.58
CA VAL A 274 18.66 -4.03 -2.84
C VAL A 274 17.25 -4.56 -2.79
N PHE A 275 16.40 -4.17 -3.75
CA PHE A 275 14.99 -4.57 -3.78
C PHE A 275 14.53 -5.03 -5.16
N ASN A 276 13.93 -6.24 -5.22
CA ASN A 276 13.48 -6.88 -6.46
C ASN A 276 12.03 -7.36 -6.41
N GLY A 277 11.18 -6.69 -5.61
CA GLY A 277 9.76 -7.06 -5.49
C GLY A 277 9.02 -6.98 -6.83
N GLN A 278 8.25 -8.04 -7.15
CA GLN A 278 7.51 -8.10 -8.41
C GLN A 278 6.34 -7.13 -8.40
N ASP A 279 6.43 -6.12 -9.27
CA ASP A 279 5.33 -5.20 -9.57
C ASP A 279 4.66 -4.66 -8.29
N GLU A 280 5.49 -4.24 -7.35
CA GLU A 280 5.11 -3.82 -5.98
C GLU A 280 4.14 -2.64 -6.02
N ASP A 281 3.09 -2.70 -5.23
CA ASP A 281 2.08 -1.63 -5.18
C ASP A 281 2.60 -0.37 -4.49
N PHE A 282 3.45 -0.50 -3.46
CA PHE A 282 4.12 0.63 -2.82
C PHE A 282 5.57 0.32 -2.43
N GLY A 283 5.82 -0.74 -1.65
CA GLY A 283 7.15 -1.08 -1.16
C GLY A 283 7.58 -0.19 0.01
N ILE A 284 7.20 -0.59 1.23
CA ILE A 284 7.55 0.15 2.46
C ILE A 284 9.06 0.07 2.71
N SER A 285 9.67 -1.14 2.62
CA SER A 285 11.10 -1.33 2.92
C SER A 285 12.05 -0.45 2.08
N PRO A 286 11.84 -0.25 0.76
CA PRO A 286 12.59 0.76 0.00
C PRO A 286 12.48 2.19 0.56
N VAL A 287 11.29 2.59 1.02
CA VAL A 287 11.10 3.91 1.62
C VAL A 287 11.82 4.01 2.97
N GLU A 288 11.76 2.96 3.80
CA GLU A 288 12.49 2.88 5.06
C GLU A 288 14.01 3.00 4.85
N ALA A 289 14.53 2.37 3.78
CA ALA A 289 15.94 2.51 3.41
C ALA A 289 16.30 3.95 3.01
N LEU A 290 15.47 4.58 2.18
CA LEU A 290 15.68 5.97 1.80
C LEU A 290 15.55 6.92 3.00
N ALA A 291 14.64 6.65 3.91
CA ALA A 291 14.49 7.43 5.16
C ALA A 291 15.70 7.27 6.10
N ALA A 292 16.42 6.15 6.00
CA ALA A 292 17.70 5.93 6.68
C ALA A 292 18.89 6.55 5.93
N GLY A 293 18.65 7.32 4.87
CA GLY A 293 19.70 7.91 4.04
C GLY A 293 20.44 6.89 3.16
N THR A 294 19.95 5.66 3.06
CA THR A 294 20.61 4.55 2.36
C THR A 294 20.21 4.52 0.89
N PRO A 295 21.17 4.48 -0.05
CA PRO A 295 20.90 4.38 -1.48
C PRO A 295 20.11 3.12 -1.85
N LEU A 296 19.22 3.23 -2.85
CA LEU A 296 18.35 2.16 -3.31
C LEU A 296 18.80 1.59 -4.66
N ILE A 297 19.06 0.30 -4.72
CA ILE A 297 19.23 -0.45 -5.98
C ILE A 297 17.96 -1.28 -6.18
N GLY A 298 17.11 -0.89 -7.12
CA GLY A 298 15.77 -1.45 -7.21
C GLY A 298 15.31 -1.77 -8.62
N VAL A 299 14.37 -2.72 -8.71
CA VAL A 299 13.79 -3.12 -9.98
C VAL A 299 12.97 -1.98 -10.61
N GLU A 300 13.09 -1.81 -11.93
CA GLU A 300 12.33 -0.83 -12.73
C GLU A 300 10.88 -1.32 -12.99
N GLU A 301 10.18 -1.70 -11.89
CA GLU A 301 8.80 -2.16 -11.94
C GLU A 301 7.99 -1.62 -10.77
N GLY A 302 6.66 -1.65 -10.91
CA GLY A 302 5.74 -1.27 -9.84
C GLY A 302 5.98 0.16 -9.35
N MET A 303 5.86 0.36 -8.06
CA MET A 303 6.15 1.64 -7.42
C MET A 303 7.66 1.86 -7.23
N THR A 304 8.48 0.82 -7.17
CA THR A 304 9.93 0.93 -6.93
C THR A 304 10.62 1.87 -7.94
N GLN A 305 10.20 1.84 -9.20
CA GLN A 305 10.72 2.75 -10.23
C GLN A 305 10.51 4.24 -9.93
N TYR A 306 9.53 4.61 -9.11
CA TYR A 306 9.25 6.00 -8.71
C TYR A 306 9.96 6.41 -7.41
N GLN A 307 10.55 5.45 -6.71
CA GLN A 307 11.34 5.68 -5.50
C GLN A 307 12.81 5.92 -5.83
N ILE A 308 13.24 5.67 -7.07
CA ILE A 308 14.60 5.84 -7.54
C ILE A 308 14.69 7.05 -8.48
N VAL A 309 15.67 7.90 -8.22
CA VAL A 309 16.16 8.93 -9.14
C VAL A 309 17.56 8.52 -9.57
N ASP A 310 17.64 7.86 -10.71
CA ASP A 310 18.84 7.14 -11.19
C ASP A 310 20.12 7.99 -11.11
N GLY A 311 21.16 7.45 -10.49
CA GLY A 311 22.43 8.14 -10.22
C GLY A 311 22.38 9.24 -9.14
N LYS A 312 21.24 9.45 -8.48
CA LYS A 312 21.09 10.40 -7.35
C LYS A 312 20.93 9.70 -6.02
N ASN A 313 19.82 8.99 -5.82
CA ASN A 313 19.57 8.23 -4.60
C ASN A 313 19.69 6.71 -4.80
N GLY A 314 20.12 6.27 -5.98
CA GLY A 314 20.27 4.86 -6.30
C GLY A 314 20.35 4.58 -7.78
N TYR A 315 20.16 3.30 -8.12
CA TYR A 315 20.16 2.80 -9.49
C TYR A 315 19.03 1.81 -9.74
N SER A 316 18.35 1.97 -10.88
CA SER A 316 17.35 1.03 -11.32
C SER A 316 17.93 -0.08 -12.20
N PHE A 317 17.30 -1.26 -12.18
CA PHE A 317 17.63 -2.38 -13.07
C PHE A 317 16.37 -3.01 -13.65
N ALA A 318 16.47 -3.51 -14.89
CA ALA A 318 15.40 -4.30 -15.48
C ALA A 318 15.31 -5.69 -14.84
N ARG A 319 14.11 -6.23 -14.68
CA ARG A 319 13.92 -7.58 -14.14
C ARG A 319 14.65 -8.62 -14.99
N ASP A 320 15.49 -9.41 -14.35
CA ASP A 320 16.25 -10.48 -14.97
C ASP A 320 16.48 -11.61 -13.95
N PRO A 321 15.85 -12.79 -14.15
CA PRO A 321 16.01 -13.94 -13.25
C PRO A 321 17.45 -14.50 -13.16
N SER A 322 18.33 -14.11 -14.08
CA SER A 322 19.75 -14.49 -14.02
C SER A 322 20.55 -13.71 -12.97
N GLY A 323 19.99 -12.58 -12.48
CA GLY A 323 20.68 -11.63 -11.59
C GLY A 323 21.74 -10.77 -12.28
N THR A 324 21.87 -10.84 -13.62
CA THR A 324 22.88 -10.05 -14.35
C THR A 324 22.63 -8.56 -14.24
N SER A 325 21.38 -8.13 -14.43
CA SER A 325 21.01 -6.71 -14.33
C SER A 325 21.23 -6.13 -12.93
N ILE A 326 21.04 -6.92 -11.88
CA ILE A 326 21.37 -6.54 -10.50
C ILE A 326 22.88 -6.33 -10.36
N ARG A 327 23.72 -7.25 -10.87
CA ARG A 327 25.19 -7.10 -10.85
C ARG A 327 25.64 -5.85 -11.60
N GLU A 328 25.03 -5.55 -12.74
CA GLU A 328 25.35 -4.34 -13.53
C GLU A 328 24.98 -3.07 -12.75
N ALA A 329 23.83 -3.04 -12.07
CA ALA A 329 23.42 -1.90 -11.24
C ALA A 329 24.34 -1.73 -10.02
N VAL A 330 24.74 -2.82 -9.36
CA VAL A 330 25.74 -2.80 -8.28
C VAL A 330 27.08 -2.30 -8.80
N ALA A 331 27.57 -2.76 -9.95
CA ALA A 331 28.82 -2.32 -10.53
C ALA A 331 28.80 -0.81 -10.91
N ARG A 332 27.66 -0.31 -11.39
CA ARG A 332 27.47 1.14 -11.62
C ARG A 332 27.52 1.90 -10.29
N PHE A 333 26.83 1.44 -9.27
CA PHE A 333 26.86 2.05 -7.94
C PHE A 333 28.29 2.09 -7.37
N GLU A 334 29.05 1.02 -7.49
CA GLU A 334 30.44 0.96 -7.03
C GLU A 334 31.38 1.92 -7.78
N SER A 335 31.18 2.08 -9.08
CA SER A 335 32.06 2.89 -9.92
C SER A 335 31.70 4.38 -9.96
N GLU A 336 30.41 4.71 -9.83
CA GLU A 336 29.90 6.07 -10.01
C GLU A 336 29.46 6.72 -8.69
N GLY A 337 29.12 5.89 -7.65
CA GLY A 337 28.45 6.36 -6.42
C GLY A 337 27.07 6.93 -6.68
N VAL A 338 26.50 7.59 -5.71
CA VAL A 338 25.29 8.41 -5.84
C VAL A 338 25.63 9.90 -5.63
N LYS A 339 24.83 10.78 -6.25
CA LYS A 339 25.10 12.23 -6.20
C LYS A 339 24.58 12.90 -4.94
N TRP A 340 23.55 12.33 -4.35
CA TRP A 340 22.95 12.86 -3.14
C TRP A 340 23.69 12.32 -1.91
N GLU A 341 23.94 13.21 -0.99
CA GLU A 341 24.38 12.83 0.35
C GLU A 341 23.23 12.20 1.13
N SER A 342 23.52 11.49 2.22
CA SER A 342 22.52 10.78 3.04
C SER A 342 21.33 11.68 3.40
N GLY A 343 21.57 12.91 3.87
CA GLY A 343 20.51 13.84 4.23
C GLY A 343 19.61 14.28 3.06
N GLU A 344 20.14 14.34 1.82
CA GLU A 344 19.31 14.62 0.63
C GLU A 344 18.42 13.41 0.25
N ILE A 345 18.89 12.18 0.53
CA ILE A 345 18.12 10.95 0.35
C ILE A 345 17.00 10.89 1.38
N GLU A 346 17.28 11.23 2.64
CA GLU A 346 16.28 11.34 3.72
C GLU A 346 15.21 12.39 3.37
N GLU A 347 15.61 13.61 2.94
CA GLU A 347 14.67 14.66 2.51
C GLU A 347 13.77 14.18 1.35
N PHE A 348 14.32 13.39 0.45
CA PHE A 348 13.50 12.77 -0.60
C PHE A 348 12.45 11.82 -0.04
N ALA A 349 12.75 11.08 1.04
CA ALA A 349 11.82 10.15 1.69
C ALA A 349 10.69 10.86 2.45
N ASP A 350 10.85 12.13 2.84
CA ASP A 350 9.82 12.90 3.58
C ASP A 350 8.48 13.00 2.85
N ARG A 351 8.48 12.89 1.52
CA ARG A 351 7.24 12.81 0.75
C ARG A 351 6.33 11.62 1.11
N PHE A 352 6.89 10.62 1.77
CA PHE A 352 6.21 9.41 2.25
C PHE A 352 5.96 9.43 3.75
N SER A 353 6.28 10.54 4.43
CA SER A 353 6.12 10.68 5.88
C SER A 353 4.66 10.63 6.32
N VAL A 354 4.44 10.38 7.61
CA VAL A 354 3.12 10.47 8.25
C VAL A 354 2.54 11.87 8.07
N ASP A 355 3.33 12.92 8.24
CA ASP A 355 2.89 14.31 8.09
C ASP A 355 2.46 14.61 6.66
N ALA A 356 3.23 14.16 5.66
CA ALA A 356 2.87 14.32 4.25
C ALA A 356 1.59 13.54 3.89
N PHE A 357 1.37 12.38 4.49
CA PHE A 357 0.13 11.61 4.35
C PHE A 357 -1.06 12.39 4.93
N HIS A 358 -0.94 12.90 6.18
CA HIS A 358 -1.99 13.65 6.85
C HIS A 358 -2.40 14.89 6.05
N ASP A 359 -1.43 15.66 5.58
CA ASP A 359 -1.70 16.89 4.83
C ASP A 359 -2.40 16.61 3.50
N ARG A 360 -1.95 15.58 2.77
CA ARG A 360 -2.56 15.19 1.49
C ARG A 360 -3.97 14.63 1.65
N VAL A 361 -4.18 13.76 2.64
CA VAL A 361 -5.51 13.21 2.93
C VAL A 361 -6.48 14.33 3.30
N ARG A 362 -6.07 15.22 4.22
CA ARG A 362 -6.92 16.34 4.66
C ARG A 362 -7.29 17.25 3.49
N SER A 363 -6.32 17.60 2.64
CA SER A 363 -6.56 18.43 1.45
C SER A 363 -7.51 17.75 0.47
N ALA A 364 -7.27 16.48 0.15
CA ALA A 364 -8.07 15.73 -0.82
C ALA A 364 -9.53 15.54 -0.36
N VAL A 365 -9.73 15.22 0.93
CA VAL A 365 -11.07 15.08 1.50
C VAL A 365 -11.79 16.42 1.53
N TRP A 366 -11.11 17.50 1.91
CA TRP A 366 -11.66 18.85 1.86
C TRP A 366 -12.13 19.24 0.45
N ASP A 367 -11.30 19.02 -0.56
CA ASP A 367 -11.62 19.32 -1.95
C ASP A 367 -12.81 18.48 -2.45
N ALA A 368 -12.92 17.22 -2.03
CA ALA A 368 -14.05 16.35 -2.37
C ALA A 368 -15.36 16.88 -1.77
N VAL A 369 -15.34 17.33 -0.51
CA VAL A 369 -16.49 17.93 0.19
C VAL A 369 -16.92 19.21 -0.51
N GLN A 370 -15.97 20.11 -0.83
CA GLN A 370 -16.31 21.36 -1.50
C GLN A 370 -16.94 21.14 -2.89
N LYS A 371 -16.41 20.17 -3.66
CA LYS A 371 -17.00 19.80 -4.97
C LYS A 371 -18.39 19.17 -4.84
N SER A 372 -18.62 18.40 -3.78
CA SER A 372 -19.93 17.78 -3.51
C SER A 372 -21.00 18.79 -3.11
N ASN A 373 -20.61 19.86 -2.41
CA ASN A 373 -21.49 20.93 -1.93
C ASN A 373 -21.76 22.00 -3.00
N THR A 374 -21.03 22.04 -4.12
CA THR A 374 -21.35 22.91 -5.25
C THR A 374 -22.45 22.26 -6.09
N GLU A 375 -23.53 23.00 -6.34
CA GLU A 375 -24.59 22.56 -7.26
C GLU A 375 -23.97 22.19 -8.62
N PRO A 376 -24.38 21.07 -9.25
CA PRO A 376 -23.88 20.71 -10.58
C PRO A 376 -24.15 21.85 -11.58
N ASP A 377 -23.16 22.20 -12.38
CA ASP A 377 -23.23 23.32 -13.37
C ASP A 377 -24.49 23.27 -14.28
N TRP A 378 -24.99 22.05 -14.59
CA TRP A 378 -26.20 21.87 -15.39
C TRP A 378 -27.48 22.41 -14.71
N TYR A 379 -27.51 22.52 -13.36
CA TYR A 379 -28.66 23.05 -12.64
C TYR A 379 -28.78 24.57 -12.81
N SER A 380 -27.64 25.26 -12.93
CA SER A 380 -27.58 26.71 -13.17
C SER A 380 -28.04 27.07 -14.60
N GLU A 381 -27.75 26.22 -15.59
CA GLU A 381 -28.21 26.39 -16.98
C GLU A 381 -29.73 26.22 -17.13
N ILE A 382 -30.33 25.29 -16.36
CA ILE A 382 -31.81 25.06 -16.40
C ILE A 382 -32.56 26.08 -15.57
N SER A 383 -32.01 26.52 -14.44
CA SER A 383 -32.65 27.51 -13.57
C SER A 383 -32.52 28.96 -14.09
N GLY A 384 -31.54 29.23 -14.95
CA GLY A 384 -31.31 30.56 -15.55
C GLY A 384 -32.18 30.95 -16.75
N SER A 385 -33.02 30.06 -17.28
CA SER A 385 -33.85 30.31 -18.47
C SER A 385 -35.27 30.81 -18.14
N GLY A 386 -35.41 31.55 -17.03
CA GLY A 386 -36.67 32.15 -16.60
C GLY A 386 -36.56 33.65 -16.31
N LYS A 387 -36.11 34.47 -17.28
CA LYS A 387 -36.35 35.91 -17.31
C LYS A 387 -36.57 36.39 -18.74
#